data_74afd12da0889b91558e9a42df687931
#
_entry.id   74afd12da0889b91558e9a42df687931
#
_cell.length_a   1.000
_cell.length_b   1.000
_cell.length_c   1.000
_cell.angle_alpha   90.00
_cell.angle_beta   90.00
_cell.angle_gamma   90.00
#
_symmetry.space_group_name_H-M   'P 1'
#
loop_
_entity.id
_entity.type
_entity.pdbx_description
1 polymer ?
#
loop_
_entity_poly.entity_id
_entity_poly.type
_entity_poly.pdbx_seq_one_letter_code
_entity_poly.pdbx_strand_id
1 'polypeptide(L)'
;MSSSSPLVDLYRIDTSIKMLKQYLAEDDIAPLIDVLEALAADPRNKALLGQLSDVFDGLGLLQGAVLTYAPYVSIVLAGDRFDDMD
;
A
#
# COMPACT_ATOMS: atom_id res chain seq x y z
N MET A 1 3.10 -23.06 14.04
CA MET A 1 2.46 -22.17 14.06
C MET A 1 1.97 -21.79 12.82
N SER A 2 1.06 -21.27 12.75
CA SER A 2 0.52 -21.02 11.61
C SER A 2 1.19 -20.02 10.90
N SER A 3 1.44 -20.11 9.77
CA SER A 3 2.04 -19.14 9.06
C SER A 3 1.13 -18.54 8.05
N SER A 4 -0.12 -18.60 8.30
CA SER A 4 -1.02 -18.12 7.30
C SER A 4 -1.31 -16.63 7.44
N SER A 5 -0.36 -15.86 7.90
CA SER A 5 -0.53 -14.42 7.98
C SER A 5 -0.80 -13.84 6.60
N PRO A 6 -1.70 -12.87 6.47
CA PRO A 6 -1.86 -12.20 5.20
C PRO A 6 -0.60 -11.40 4.87
N LEU A 7 -0.43 -11.08 3.58
CA LEU A 7 0.71 -10.30 3.15
C LEU A 7 0.68 -8.89 3.70
N VAL A 8 -0.49 -8.39 4.02
CA VAL A 8 -0.66 -7.04 4.57
C VAL A 8 -1.55 -7.12 5.81
N ASP A 9 -1.35 -6.18 6.72
CA ASP A 9 -2.17 -6.03 7.91
C ASP A 9 -3.37 -5.18 7.57
N LEU A 10 -4.57 -5.75 7.67
CA LEU A 10 -5.79 -5.06 7.27
C LEU A 10 -6.04 -3.79 8.08
N TYR A 11 -5.75 -3.83 9.38
CA TYR A 11 -5.93 -2.66 10.22
C TYR A 11 -5.03 -1.51 9.75
N ARG A 12 -3.79 -1.83 9.44
CA ARG A 12 -2.82 -0.82 9.02
C ARG A 12 -3.14 -0.28 7.63
N ILE A 13 -3.64 -1.15 6.74
CA ILE A 13 -4.08 -0.69 5.41
C ILE A 13 -5.26 0.26 5.57
N ASP A 14 -6.24 -0.08 6.38
CA ASP A 14 -7.39 0.79 6.58
C ASP A 14 -6.97 2.13 7.18
N THR A 15 -6.08 2.10 8.16
CA THR A 15 -5.56 3.32 8.77
C THR A 15 -4.83 4.17 7.74
N SER A 16 -4.02 3.52 6.89
CA SER A 16 -3.30 4.23 5.83
C SER A 16 -4.25 4.94 4.88
N ILE A 17 -5.31 4.24 4.46
CA ILE A 17 -6.31 4.83 3.57
C ILE A 17 -6.94 6.07 4.24
N LYS A 18 -7.33 5.95 5.49
CA LYS A 18 -7.95 7.05 6.21
C LYS A 18 -7.02 8.26 6.33
N MET A 19 -5.77 8.02 6.66
CA MET A 19 -4.82 9.10 6.81
C MET A 19 -4.55 9.79 5.48
N LEU A 20 -4.40 9.02 4.42
CA LEU A 20 -4.17 9.59 3.11
C LEU A 20 -5.34 10.44 2.65
N LYS A 21 -6.56 9.97 2.86
CA LYS A 21 -7.75 10.73 2.49
C LYS A 21 -7.91 11.99 3.31
N GLN A 22 -7.43 11.96 4.55
CA GLN A 22 -7.57 13.11 5.43
C GLN A 22 -6.58 14.22 5.10
N TYR A 23 -5.36 13.87 4.72
CA TYR A 23 -4.30 14.86 4.57
C TYR A 23 -3.89 15.16 3.14
N LEU A 24 -4.29 14.33 2.17
CA LEU A 24 -3.94 14.54 0.77
C LEU A 24 -5.18 14.65 -0.08
N ALA A 25 -5.06 15.32 -1.23
CA ALA A 25 -6.18 15.44 -2.15
C ALA A 25 -6.46 14.08 -2.79
N GLU A 26 -7.72 13.65 -2.74
CA GLU A 26 -8.08 12.34 -3.30
C GLU A 26 -7.78 12.24 -4.79
N ASP A 27 -7.95 13.34 -5.51
CA ASP A 27 -7.68 13.32 -6.96
C ASP A 27 -6.23 13.01 -7.26
N ASP A 28 -5.32 13.42 -6.38
CA ASP A 28 -3.90 13.19 -6.59
C ASP A 28 -3.48 11.76 -6.28
N ILE A 29 -4.23 11.08 -5.42
CA ILE A 29 -3.86 9.76 -4.94
C ILE A 29 -4.93 8.71 -5.22
N ALA A 30 -5.90 9.00 -6.09
CA ALA A 30 -6.98 8.07 -6.37
C ALA A 30 -6.48 6.68 -6.79
N PRO A 31 -5.50 6.55 -7.69
CA PRO A 31 -5.01 5.21 -8.05
C PRO A 31 -4.40 4.46 -6.86
N LEU A 32 -3.72 5.20 -5.97
CA LEU A 32 -3.13 4.59 -4.78
C LEU A 32 -4.23 4.09 -3.84
N ILE A 33 -5.24 4.90 -3.62
CA ILE A 33 -6.35 4.50 -2.75
C ILE A 33 -7.05 3.28 -3.32
N ASP A 34 -7.28 3.24 -4.64
CA ASP A 34 -7.93 2.11 -5.28
C ASP A 34 -7.17 0.81 -5.03
N VAL A 35 -5.85 0.84 -5.17
CA VAL A 35 -5.02 -0.35 -4.93
C VAL A 35 -5.04 -0.74 -3.46
N LEU A 36 -4.97 0.23 -2.56
CA LEU A 36 -5.00 -0.07 -1.14
C LEU A 36 -6.34 -0.67 -0.72
N GLU A 37 -7.44 -0.17 -1.28
CA GLU A 37 -8.75 -0.74 -1.01
C GLU A 37 -8.86 -2.15 -1.57
N ALA A 38 -8.30 -2.39 -2.75
CA ALA A 38 -8.28 -3.74 -3.33
C ALA A 38 -7.47 -4.69 -2.46
N LEU A 39 -6.35 -4.23 -1.91
CA LEU A 39 -5.54 -5.04 -1.00
C LEU A 39 -6.29 -5.32 0.29
N ALA A 40 -7.07 -4.36 0.79
CA ALA A 40 -7.88 -4.60 1.98
C ALA A 40 -8.91 -5.70 1.74
N ALA A 41 -9.42 -5.79 0.52
CA ALA A 41 -10.39 -6.83 0.17
C ALA A 41 -9.72 -8.17 -0.14
N ASP A 42 -8.47 -8.13 -0.61
CA ASP A 42 -7.77 -9.35 -1.01
C ASP A 42 -6.29 -9.25 -0.61
N PRO A 43 -6.00 -9.36 0.68
CA PRO A 43 -4.67 -9.07 1.22
C PRO A 43 -3.59 -10.06 0.83
N ARG A 44 -3.95 -11.15 0.15
CA ARG A 44 -2.95 -12.15 -0.26
C ARG A 44 -2.67 -12.11 -1.75
N ASN A 45 -3.22 -11.14 -2.45
CA ASN A 45 -3.07 -11.08 -3.90
C ASN A 45 -1.77 -10.36 -4.26
N LYS A 46 -0.77 -11.14 -4.67
CA LYS A 46 0.53 -10.58 -5.01
C LYS A 46 0.49 -9.65 -6.22
N ALA A 47 -0.46 -9.86 -7.13
CA ALA A 47 -0.59 -8.97 -8.27
C ALA A 47 -0.90 -7.55 -7.82
N LEU A 48 -1.67 -7.41 -6.74
CA LEU A 48 -1.97 -6.08 -6.20
C LEU A 48 -0.74 -5.41 -5.61
N LEU A 49 0.19 -6.20 -5.06
CA LEU A 49 1.44 -5.63 -4.57
C LEU A 49 2.25 -5.03 -5.71
N GLY A 50 2.28 -5.70 -6.84
CA GLY A 50 2.94 -5.16 -8.03
C GLY A 50 2.26 -3.90 -8.53
N GLN A 51 0.94 -3.87 -8.51
CA GLN A 51 0.19 -2.68 -8.89
C GLN A 51 0.47 -1.53 -7.93
N LEU A 52 0.58 -1.82 -6.65
CA LEU A 52 0.89 -0.80 -5.65
C LEU A 52 2.27 -0.18 -5.94
N SER A 53 3.24 -1.02 -6.26
CA SER A 53 4.57 -0.54 -6.59
C SER A 53 4.54 0.39 -7.81
N ASP A 54 3.82 0.00 -8.86
CA ASP A 54 3.71 0.79 -10.07
C ASP A 54 3.03 2.13 -9.80
N VAL A 55 1.95 2.11 -9.04
CA VAL A 55 1.22 3.33 -8.70
C VAL A 55 2.10 4.25 -7.86
N PHE A 56 2.78 3.68 -6.88
CA PHE A 56 3.65 4.46 -6.00
C PHE A 56 4.76 5.14 -6.80
N ASP A 57 5.38 4.40 -7.73
CA ASP A 57 6.42 4.96 -8.57
C ASP A 57 5.90 6.14 -9.40
N GLY A 58 4.65 6.10 -9.78
CA GLY A 58 4.05 7.16 -10.59
C GLY A 58 3.68 8.41 -9.80
N LEU A 59 3.74 8.37 -8.47
CA LEU A 59 3.36 9.52 -7.66
C LEU A 59 4.35 10.66 -7.69
N GLY A 60 5.61 10.38 -8.05
CA GLY A 60 6.62 11.43 -8.11
C GLY A 60 6.84 12.11 -6.76
N LEU A 61 6.63 13.40 -6.71
CA LEU A 61 6.88 14.17 -5.49
C LEU A 61 5.93 13.80 -4.36
N LEU A 62 4.79 13.21 -4.66
CA LEU A 62 3.84 12.81 -3.62
C LEU A 62 4.32 11.60 -2.82
N GLN A 63 5.32 10.88 -3.31
CA GLN A 63 5.84 9.72 -2.57
C GLN A 63 6.22 10.07 -1.14
N GLY A 64 6.92 11.18 -0.96
CA GLY A 64 7.33 11.62 0.38
C GLY A 64 6.14 11.89 1.29
N ALA A 65 5.13 12.58 0.77
CA ALA A 65 3.93 12.86 1.55
C ALA A 65 3.19 11.58 1.91
N VAL A 66 3.08 10.65 0.96
CA VAL A 66 2.42 9.37 1.22
C VAL A 66 3.12 8.63 2.35
N LEU A 67 4.44 8.56 2.32
CA LEU A 67 5.18 7.87 3.36
C LEU A 67 5.13 8.58 4.71
N THR A 68 4.93 9.89 4.70
CA THR A 68 4.79 10.63 5.94
C THR A 68 3.47 10.28 6.65
N TYR A 69 2.38 10.21 5.90
CA TYR A 69 1.07 9.95 6.49
C TYR A 69 0.70 8.48 6.53
N ALA A 70 1.30 7.67 5.68
CA ALA A 70 1.02 6.24 5.61
C ALA A 70 2.32 5.45 5.47
N PRO A 71 3.16 5.44 6.52
CA PRO A 71 4.46 4.76 6.45
C PRO A 71 4.32 3.25 6.20
N TYR A 72 3.17 2.68 6.50
CA TYR A 72 2.97 1.26 6.26
C TYR A 72 3.08 0.91 4.77
N VAL A 73 2.83 1.87 3.88
CA VAL A 73 2.98 1.64 2.43
C VAL A 73 4.41 1.20 2.11
N SER A 74 5.41 1.82 2.76
CA SER A 74 6.80 1.43 2.50
C SER A 74 7.10 0.02 3.01
N ILE A 75 6.45 -0.38 4.09
CA ILE A 75 6.63 -1.74 4.62
C ILE A 75 6.06 -2.76 3.66
N VAL A 76 4.89 -2.50 3.09
CA VAL A 76 4.27 -3.38 2.11
C VAL A 76 5.14 -3.48 0.85
N LEU A 77 5.64 -2.35 0.38
CA LEU A 77 6.50 -2.33 -0.80
C LEU A 77 7.80 -3.09 -0.58
N ALA A 78 8.39 -2.95 0.60
CA ALA A 78 9.61 -3.66 0.93
C ALA A 78 9.36 -5.16 1.00
N GLY A 79 8.20 -5.56 1.50
CA GLY A 79 7.85 -6.97 1.56
C GLY A 79 7.75 -7.59 0.18
N ASP A 80 7.19 -6.86 -0.79
CA ASP A 80 7.09 -7.34 -2.16
C ASP A 80 8.48 -7.57 -2.75
N ARG A 81 9.40 -6.65 -2.49
CA ARG A 81 10.76 -6.76 -3.01
C ARG A 81 11.52 -7.92 -2.39
N PHE A 82 11.35 -8.12 -1.09
CA PHE A 82 12.02 -9.22 -0.42
C PHE A 82 11.50 -10.57 -0.89
N ASP A 83 10.22 -10.63 -1.21
CA ASP A 83 9.62 -11.86 -1.69
C ASP A 83 10.27 -12.30 -2.99
N ASP A 84 10.71 -11.37 -3.82
CA ASP A 84 11.36 -11.70 -5.07
C ASP A 84 12.77 -12.26 -4.90
N MET A 85 13.35 -12.09 -3.75
CA MET A 85 14.71 -12.56 -3.54
C MET A 85 14.79 -14.03 -3.18
N ASP A 86 13.69 -14.62 -2.88
CA ASP A 86 13.66 -16.04 -2.64
C ASP A 86 13.53 -16.81 -3.91
#